data_2c4196442127e968325aed6845b029a2
#
_entry.id   2c4196442127e968325aed6845b029a2
#
_cell.length_a   1.000
_cell.length_b   1.000
_cell.length_c   1.000
_cell.angle_alpha   90.00
_cell.angle_beta   90.00
_cell.angle_gamma   90.00
#
_symmetry.space_group_name_H-M   'P 1'
#
loop_
_entity.id
_entity.type
_entity.pdbx_description
1 polymer ?
#
loop_
_entity_poly.entity_id
_entity_poly.type
_entity_poly.pdbx_seq_one_letter_code
_entity_poly.pdbx_strand_id
1 'polypeptide(L)'
;MPRSWMVTSVVLAAACTVNAAHWATGTTIRVWIDPAGAPAGGDRLVERAMQTWTMAADSRFRMERTAARDTAGIRVHFFTRDWRFGMTQARPDSRTGLLTEAEVVVAADADGDALDHQIVVYLTALHELGHAIGLSHSADSADIMYLFRLPGDSERFFGGYRRRLRSPDDIGTARATGLSPSDVRELRGLYE
;
A
#
# COMPACT_ATOMS: atom_id res chain seq x y z
N MET A 1 -57.62 15.83 -14.63
CA MET A 1 -56.52 14.85 -14.73
C MET A 1 -55.21 15.58 -14.99
N PRO A 2 -54.30 15.73 -14.02
CA PRO A 2 -53.02 16.39 -14.22
C PRO A 2 -51.99 15.41 -14.82
N ARG A 3 -51.35 15.82 -15.91
CA ARG A 3 -50.26 15.11 -16.55
C ARG A 3 -49.00 15.27 -15.73
N SER A 4 -48.50 14.14 -15.17
CA SER A 4 -47.20 14.05 -14.49
C SER A 4 -46.08 14.09 -15.54
N TRP A 5 -45.20 15.08 -15.46
CA TRP A 5 -43.96 15.16 -16.25
C TRP A 5 -42.87 14.45 -15.47
N MET A 6 -42.48 13.24 -15.91
CA MET A 6 -41.28 12.61 -15.43
C MET A 6 -40.08 13.33 -16.04
N VAL A 7 -39.31 14.03 -15.18
CA VAL A 7 -38.01 14.58 -15.53
C VAL A 7 -36.97 13.47 -15.27
N THR A 8 -36.53 12.84 -16.34
CA THR A 8 -35.42 11.87 -16.27
C THR A 8 -34.12 12.65 -16.19
N SER A 9 -33.57 12.78 -14.99
CA SER A 9 -32.22 13.34 -14.78
C SER A 9 -31.20 12.33 -15.27
N VAL A 10 -30.59 12.58 -16.43
CA VAL A 10 -29.43 11.88 -16.91
C VAL A 10 -28.22 12.45 -16.13
N VAL A 11 -27.75 11.70 -15.14
CA VAL A 11 -26.47 11.98 -14.49
C VAL A 11 -25.37 11.51 -15.44
N LEU A 12 -24.78 12.44 -16.17
CA LEU A 12 -23.57 12.21 -16.95
C LEU A 12 -22.41 12.07 -15.95
N ALA A 13 -22.07 10.83 -15.58
CA ALA A 13 -20.84 10.55 -14.87
C ALA A 13 -19.67 10.79 -15.85
N ALA A 14 -19.08 11.97 -15.79
CA ALA A 14 -17.78 12.21 -16.41
C ALA A 14 -16.77 11.29 -15.73
N ALA A 15 -16.38 10.21 -16.40
CA ALA A 15 -15.22 9.43 -16.03
C ALA A 15 -13.98 10.31 -16.25
N CYS A 16 -13.61 11.11 -15.25
CA CYS A 16 -12.28 11.64 -15.18
C CYS A 16 -11.34 10.44 -15.03
N THR A 17 -10.68 10.05 -16.10
CA THR A 17 -9.47 9.24 -16.04
C THR A 17 -8.41 10.14 -15.38
N VAL A 18 -8.43 10.20 -14.06
CA VAL A 18 -7.30 10.73 -13.31
C VAL A 18 -6.18 9.74 -13.57
N ASN A 19 -5.21 10.10 -14.41
CA ASN A 19 -3.96 9.35 -14.49
C ASN A 19 -3.45 9.26 -13.05
N ALA A 20 -3.38 8.05 -12.52
CA ALA A 20 -2.91 7.85 -11.17
C ALA A 20 -1.49 8.40 -11.09
N ALA A 21 -1.26 9.34 -10.17
CA ALA A 21 0.05 9.96 -10.00
C ALA A 21 1.07 8.90 -9.59
N HIS A 22 2.25 8.91 -10.18
CA HIS A 22 3.34 7.98 -9.90
C HIS A 22 4.68 8.71 -9.81
N TRP A 23 5.71 8.06 -9.31
CA TRP A 23 7.08 8.62 -9.30
C TRP A 23 7.66 8.58 -10.72
N ALA A 24 8.63 9.46 -11.00
CA ALA A 24 9.33 9.40 -12.28
C ALA A 24 10.00 8.03 -12.46
N THR A 25 9.85 7.45 -13.65
CA THR A 25 10.47 6.16 -14.00
C THR A 25 11.99 6.23 -13.87
N GLY A 26 12.61 5.19 -13.36
CA GLY A 26 14.06 5.11 -13.11
C GLY A 26 14.51 5.80 -11.80
N THR A 27 13.59 6.39 -11.01
CA THR A 27 13.97 7.10 -9.79
C THR A 27 14.37 6.16 -8.65
N THR A 28 15.22 6.65 -7.75
CA THR A 28 15.44 6.07 -6.43
C THR A 28 14.59 6.81 -5.42
N ILE A 29 13.57 6.15 -4.89
CA ILE A 29 12.68 6.67 -3.87
C ILE A 29 13.33 6.45 -2.51
N ARG A 30 13.74 7.51 -1.84
CA ARG A 30 14.31 7.44 -0.49
C ARG A 30 13.19 7.31 0.53
N VAL A 31 13.29 6.30 1.40
CA VAL A 31 12.28 5.99 2.42
C VAL A 31 12.91 6.16 3.80
N TRP A 32 12.38 7.08 4.57
CA TRP A 32 12.70 7.21 5.98
C TRP A 32 11.67 6.45 6.80
N ILE A 33 12.14 5.67 7.78
CA ILE A 33 11.28 4.90 8.68
C ILE A 33 11.48 5.47 10.08
N ASP A 34 10.41 5.95 10.68
CA ASP A 34 10.42 6.53 12.01
C ASP A 34 10.78 5.44 13.05
N PRO A 35 11.87 5.62 13.81
CA PRO A 35 12.18 4.70 14.88
C PRO A 35 11.21 4.83 16.07
N ALA A 36 10.49 5.96 16.17
CA ALA A 36 9.51 6.18 17.24
C ALA A 36 8.25 5.35 17.00
N GLY A 37 7.81 4.63 18.02
CA GLY A 37 6.60 3.81 17.95
C GLY A 37 6.73 2.53 17.11
N ALA A 38 7.89 2.26 16.51
CA ALA A 38 8.12 1.02 15.77
C ALA A 38 8.04 -0.20 16.70
N PRO A 39 7.24 -1.22 16.37
CA PRO A 39 7.27 -2.48 17.11
C PRO A 39 8.60 -3.21 16.88
N ALA A 40 8.94 -4.15 17.74
CA ALA A 40 10.18 -4.92 17.62
C ALA A 40 10.31 -5.55 16.22
N GLY A 41 11.32 -5.13 15.44
CA GLY A 41 11.56 -5.55 14.05
C GLY A 41 10.60 -4.96 13.02
N GLY A 42 9.74 -4.01 13.40
CA GLY A 42 8.79 -3.35 12.49
C GLY A 42 9.49 -2.64 11.33
N ASP A 43 10.62 -1.98 11.60
CA ASP A 43 11.45 -1.36 10.57
C ASP A 43 11.93 -2.35 9.50
N ARG A 44 12.34 -3.56 9.90
CA ARG A 44 12.75 -4.64 8.97
C ARG A 44 11.58 -5.16 8.13
N LEU A 45 10.37 -5.20 8.70
CA LEU A 45 9.17 -5.59 7.96
C LEU A 45 8.81 -4.55 6.89
N VAL A 46 8.93 -3.26 7.20
CA VAL A 46 8.79 -2.18 6.22
C VAL A 46 9.85 -2.29 5.11
N GLU A 47 11.12 -2.55 5.47
CA GLU A 47 12.18 -2.77 4.48
C GLU A 47 11.89 -3.96 3.56
N ARG A 48 11.34 -5.06 4.10
CA ARG A 48 10.90 -6.20 3.27
C ARG A 48 9.79 -5.80 2.30
N ALA A 49 8.82 -4.98 2.73
CA ALA A 49 7.77 -4.46 1.86
C ALA A 49 8.35 -3.55 0.74
N MET A 50 9.32 -2.68 1.07
CA MET A 50 10.05 -1.89 0.09
C MET A 50 10.77 -2.76 -0.94
N GLN A 51 11.45 -3.81 -0.49
CA GLN A 51 12.14 -4.76 -1.37
C GLN A 51 11.16 -5.52 -2.27
N THR A 52 10.01 -5.92 -1.73
CA THR A 52 8.95 -6.59 -2.48
C THR A 52 8.46 -5.72 -3.65
N TRP A 53 8.14 -4.44 -3.42
CA TRP A 53 7.74 -3.52 -4.48
C TRP A 53 8.88 -3.21 -5.45
N THR A 54 10.11 -3.05 -4.96
CA THR A 54 11.30 -2.83 -5.82
C THR A 54 11.51 -3.98 -6.79
N MET A 55 11.37 -5.22 -6.32
CA MET A 55 11.47 -6.41 -7.21
C MET A 55 10.31 -6.48 -8.20
N ALA A 56 9.08 -6.17 -7.76
CA ALA A 56 7.90 -6.17 -8.63
C ALA A 56 7.98 -5.09 -9.72
N ALA A 57 8.61 -3.95 -9.41
CA ALA A 57 8.77 -2.81 -10.32
C ALA A 57 9.68 -3.09 -11.52
N ASP A 58 10.52 -4.10 -11.45
CA ASP A 58 11.37 -4.52 -12.58
C ASP A 58 12.14 -3.35 -13.21
N SER A 59 12.96 -2.68 -12.41
CA SER A 59 13.80 -1.52 -12.76
C SER A 59 13.08 -0.19 -13.02
N ARG A 60 11.75 -0.13 -12.93
CA ARG A 60 10.99 1.13 -13.14
C ARG A 60 11.24 2.14 -12.03
N PHE A 61 11.49 1.68 -10.83
CA PHE A 61 12.01 2.44 -9.67
C PHE A 61 12.65 1.48 -8.67
N ARG A 62 13.31 2.04 -7.67
CA ARG A 62 13.74 1.30 -6.49
C ARG A 62 13.49 2.12 -5.23
N MET A 63 13.26 1.45 -4.12
CA MET A 63 13.17 2.07 -2.80
C MET A 63 14.44 1.81 -2.02
N GLU A 64 14.98 2.84 -1.38
CA GLU A 64 16.17 2.74 -0.54
C GLU A 64 15.91 3.42 0.81
N ARG A 65 16.27 2.74 1.90
CA ARG A 65 16.20 3.33 3.25
C ARG A 65 17.18 4.50 3.36
N THR A 66 16.73 5.57 4.01
CA THR A 66 17.59 6.72 4.37
C THR A 66 17.45 7.04 5.86
N ALA A 67 18.55 7.52 6.46
CA ALA A 67 18.52 8.09 7.80
C ALA A 67 18.05 9.56 7.82
N ALA A 68 18.09 10.24 6.66
CA ALA A 68 17.78 11.65 6.53
C ALA A 68 16.27 11.85 6.25
N ARG A 69 15.50 12.18 7.28
CA ARG A 69 14.06 12.42 7.19
C ARG A 69 13.71 13.51 6.16
N ASP A 70 14.47 14.61 6.17
CA ASP A 70 14.15 15.81 5.38
C ASP A 70 14.34 15.61 3.87
N THR A 71 15.14 14.63 3.46
CA THR A 71 15.38 14.29 2.06
C THR A 71 14.66 13.02 1.61
N ALA A 72 13.82 12.45 2.47
CA ALA A 72 13.02 11.29 2.14
C ALA A 72 11.82 11.68 1.27
N GLY A 73 11.61 10.94 0.20
CA GLY A 73 10.41 11.03 -0.60
C GLY A 73 9.21 10.36 0.07
N ILE A 74 9.45 9.25 0.77
CA ILE A 74 8.42 8.57 1.58
C ILE A 74 8.86 8.57 3.04
N ARG A 75 7.92 8.89 3.93
CA ARG A 75 8.12 8.84 5.39
C ARG A 75 7.13 7.87 5.98
N VAL A 76 7.64 6.84 6.67
CA VAL A 76 6.83 5.81 7.31
C VAL A 76 6.81 6.01 8.81
N HIS A 77 5.61 6.11 9.37
CA HIS A 77 5.35 6.24 10.80
C HIS A 77 4.59 5.03 11.32
N PHE A 78 4.67 4.80 12.63
CA PHE A 78 3.90 3.78 13.30
C PHE A 78 2.90 4.40 14.27
N PHE A 79 1.76 3.75 14.45
CA PHE A 79 0.75 4.17 15.43
C PHE A 79 0.12 2.95 16.10
N THR A 80 -0.37 3.14 17.33
CA THR A 80 -1.19 2.13 17.97
C THR A 80 -2.52 2.05 17.23
N ARG A 81 -2.87 0.85 16.76
CA ARG A 81 -4.06 0.61 15.95
C ARG A 81 -5.33 0.99 16.71
N ASP A 82 -6.20 1.69 16.02
CA ASP A 82 -7.60 1.87 16.39
C ASP A 82 -8.48 0.91 15.59
N TRP A 83 -9.32 1.41 14.68
CA TRP A 83 -10.11 0.59 13.74
C TRP A 83 -9.42 0.46 12.35
N ARG A 84 -8.32 1.14 12.10
CA ARG A 84 -7.57 1.16 10.84
C ARG A 84 -6.30 0.33 10.97
N PHE A 85 -5.82 -0.17 9.84
CA PHE A 85 -4.51 -0.82 9.75
C PHE A 85 -3.43 0.14 9.28
N GLY A 86 -3.77 1.09 8.40
CA GLY A 86 -2.84 2.07 7.88
C GLY A 86 -3.52 3.23 7.17
N MET A 87 -2.70 4.15 6.68
CA MET A 87 -3.13 5.29 5.88
C MET A 87 -1.94 5.84 5.09
N THR A 88 -2.19 6.24 3.86
CA THR A 88 -1.21 6.93 3.02
C THR A 88 -1.76 8.25 2.50
N GLN A 89 -0.91 9.28 2.56
CA GLN A 89 -1.15 10.56 1.93
C GLN A 89 0.00 10.87 0.97
N ALA A 90 -0.22 10.62 -0.32
CA ALA A 90 0.73 10.93 -1.38
C ALA A 90 0.44 12.29 -2.00
N ARG A 91 1.49 13.02 -2.39
CA ARG A 91 1.40 14.37 -2.94
C ARG A 91 2.07 14.46 -4.30
N PRO A 92 1.31 14.69 -5.36
CA PRO A 92 1.87 14.98 -6.68
C PRO A 92 2.30 16.45 -6.78
N ASP A 93 3.34 16.70 -7.54
CA ASP A 93 3.68 18.03 -8.02
C ASP A 93 2.59 18.54 -8.97
N SER A 94 2.07 19.71 -8.73
CA SER A 94 0.93 20.27 -9.47
C SER A 94 1.21 20.57 -10.94
N ARG A 95 2.48 20.69 -11.32
CA ARG A 95 2.91 21.01 -12.69
C ARG A 95 3.18 19.74 -13.51
N THR A 96 3.77 18.74 -12.90
CA THR A 96 4.18 17.51 -13.59
C THR A 96 3.19 16.37 -13.42
N GLY A 97 2.37 16.38 -12.35
CA GLY A 97 1.53 15.27 -11.94
C GLY A 97 2.29 14.11 -11.29
N LEU A 98 3.62 14.18 -11.23
CA LEU A 98 4.44 13.14 -10.63
C LEU A 98 4.43 13.23 -9.10
N LEU A 99 4.45 12.09 -8.44
CA LEU A 99 4.61 12.02 -6.99
C LEU A 99 5.99 12.56 -6.58
N THR A 100 6.02 13.34 -5.52
CA THR A 100 7.25 13.92 -4.96
C THR A 100 7.44 13.57 -3.49
N GLU A 101 6.35 13.32 -2.78
CA GLU A 101 6.40 12.89 -1.38
C GLU A 101 5.16 12.06 -1.01
N ALA A 102 5.32 11.23 0.03
CA ALA A 102 4.22 10.54 0.67
C ALA A 102 4.49 10.35 2.18
N GLU A 103 3.43 10.53 2.97
CA GLU A 103 3.40 10.15 4.38
C GLU A 103 2.61 8.82 4.48
N VAL A 104 3.23 7.85 5.11
CA VAL A 104 2.70 6.50 5.30
C VAL A 104 2.59 6.22 6.79
N VAL A 105 1.46 5.72 7.23
CA VAL A 105 1.21 5.34 8.62
C VAL A 105 0.85 3.86 8.67
N VAL A 106 1.51 3.09 9.52
CA VAL A 106 1.37 1.63 9.64
C VAL A 106 0.99 1.29 11.07
N ALA A 107 0.03 0.38 11.27
CA ALA A 107 -0.31 -0.12 12.59
C ALA A 107 0.90 -0.84 13.22
N ALA A 108 1.22 -0.47 14.48
CA ALA A 108 2.31 -1.05 15.25
C ALA A 108 1.91 -2.33 16.00
N ASP A 109 0.62 -2.56 16.15
CA ASP A 109 0.03 -3.65 16.91
C ASP A 109 -1.10 -4.35 16.14
N ALA A 110 -1.44 -5.54 16.57
CA ALA A 110 -2.56 -6.31 16.06
C ALA A 110 -3.07 -7.27 17.15
N ASP A 111 -4.26 -7.82 16.96
CA ASP A 111 -4.74 -8.95 17.77
C ASP A 111 -4.02 -10.23 17.33
N GLY A 112 -3.79 -11.14 18.27
CA GLY A 112 -3.16 -12.42 18.00
C GLY A 112 -1.79 -12.62 18.62
N ASP A 113 -1.04 -13.57 18.09
CA ASP A 113 0.31 -13.87 18.56
C ASP A 113 1.39 -13.01 17.84
N ALA A 114 2.66 -13.21 18.22
CA ALA A 114 3.77 -12.45 17.65
C ALA A 114 3.90 -12.58 16.12
N LEU A 115 3.47 -13.72 15.55
CA LEU A 115 3.49 -13.92 14.10
C LEU A 115 2.35 -13.13 13.43
N ASP A 116 1.17 -13.07 14.05
CA ASP A 116 0.05 -12.27 13.55
C ASP A 116 0.41 -10.79 13.54
N HIS A 117 1.07 -10.29 14.58
CA HIS A 117 1.57 -8.91 14.63
C HIS A 117 2.54 -8.63 13.48
N GLN A 118 3.50 -9.52 13.23
CA GLN A 118 4.45 -9.34 12.12
C GLN A 118 3.76 -9.35 10.75
N ILE A 119 2.78 -10.24 10.55
CA ILE A 119 1.99 -10.32 9.32
C ILE A 119 1.21 -9.04 9.09
N VAL A 120 0.52 -8.52 10.11
CA VAL A 120 -0.25 -7.28 10.00
C VAL A 120 0.67 -6.11 9.67
N VAL A 121 1.79 -5.93 10.37
CA VAL A 121 2.75 -4.86 10.10
C VAL A 121 3.29 -4.96 8.66
N TYR A 122 3.71 -6.15 8.24
CA TYR A 122 4.25 -6.34 6.89
C TYR A 122 3.23 -6.06 5.80
N LEU A 123 2.04 -6.69 5.87
CA LEU A 123 1.02 -6.55 4.82
C LEU A 123 0.41 -5.15 4.81
N THR A 124 0.27 -4.50 5.97
CA THR A 124 -0.14 -3.10 6.02
C THR A 124 0.92 -2.20 5.38
N ALA A 125 2.20 -2.38 5.72
CA ALA A 125 3.27 -1.62 5.09
C ALA A 125 3.31 -1.85 3.57
N LEU A 126 3.09 -3.09 3.11
CA LEU A 126 3.03 -3.41 1.69
C LEU A 126 1.86 -2.71 1.00
N HIS A 127 0.65 -2.70 1.60
CA HIS A 127 -0.53 -2.00 1.09
C HIS A 127 -0.30 -0.48 1.02
N GLU A 128 0.13 0.12 2.13
CA GLU A 128 0.31 1.56 2.21
C GLU A 128 1.46 2.08 1.31
N LEU A 129 2.54 1.32 1.19
CA LEU A 129 3.59 1.62 0.22
C LEU A 129 3.07 1.49 -1.22
N GLY A 130 2.11 0.60 -1.50
CA GLY A 130 1.40 0.52 -2.77
C GLY A 130 0.72 1.86 -3.13
N HIS A 131 0.02 2.46 -2.17
CA HIS A 131 -0.53 3.81 -2.36
C HIS A 131 0.55 4.87 -2.53
N ALA A 132 1.64 4.78 -1.75
CA ALA A 132 2.76 5.72 -1.83
C ALA A 132 3.49 5.69 -3.19
N ILE A 133 3.35 4.61 -3.97
CA ILE A 133 3.87 4.51 -5.34
C ILE A 133 2.81 4.71 -6.42
N GLY A 134 1.58 5.05 -6.04
CA GLY A 134 0.53 5.48 -6.95
C GLY A 134 -0.58 4.47 -7.22
N LEU A 135 -0.56 3.28 -6.62
CA LEU A 135 -1.62 2.29 -6.80
C LEU A 135 -2.90 2.70 -6.08
N SER A 136 -4.02 2.41 -6.71
CA SER A 136 -5.37 2.58 -6.15
C SER A 136 -5.87 1.28 -5.53
N HIS A 137 -6.98 1.36 -4.76
CA HIS A 137 -7.62 0.16 -4.25
C HIS A 137 -8.13 -0.76 -5.36
N SER A 138 -7.95 -2.06 -5.18
CA SER A 138 -8.52 -3.12 -6.00
C SER A 138 -9.89 -3.58 -5.47
N ALA A 139 -10.70 -4.15 -6.36
CA ALA A 139 -11.93 -4.84 -6.01
C ALA A 139 -11.74 -6.35 -5.77
N ASP A 140 -10.59 -6.90 -6.16
CA ASP A 140 -10.28 -8.32 -5.97
C ASP A 140 -9.68 -8.57 -4.58
N SER A 141 -10.34 -9.43 -3.80
CA SER A 141 -9.91 -9.79 -2.45
C SER A 141 -8.60 -10.61 -2.39
N ALA A 142 -8.06 -11.01 -3.53
CA ALA A 142 -6.76 -11.67 -3.62
C ALA A 142 -5.58 -10.67 -3.69
N ASP A 143 -5.86 -9.42 -4.04
CA ASP A 143 -4.85 -8.38 -4.23
C ASP A 143 -4.44 -7.74 -2.90
N ILE A 144 -3.17 -7.31 -2.80
CA ILE A 144 -2.72 -6.55 -1.63
C ILE A 144 -3.45 -5.20 -1.55
N MET A 145 -3.82 -4.62 -2.69
CA MET A 145 -4.53 -3.34 -2.76
C MET A 145 -6.04 -3.47 -2.50
N TYR A 146 -6.55 -4.63 -2.05
CA TYR A 146 -7.95 -4.80 -1.70
C TYR A 146 -8.34 -3.96 -0.49
N LEU A 147 -9.44 -3.20 -0.62
CA LEU A 147 -10.03 -2.48 0.50
C LEU A 147 -11.01 -3.41 1.24
N PHE A 148 -10.75 -3.70 2.52
CA PHE A 148 -11.66 -4.46 3.37
C PHE A 148 -13.02 -3.75 3.49
N ARG A 149 -14.08 -4.42 3.05
CA ARG A 149 -15.45 -3.86 2.99
C ARG A 149 -16.44 -4.63 3.81
N LEU A 150 -16.17 -5.90 4.06
CA LEU A 150 -17.08 -6.81 4.74
C LEU A 150 -16.49 -7.27 6.07
N PRO A 151 -17.33 -7.53 7.08
CA PRO A 151 -16.87 -8.17 8.32
C PRO A 151 -16.11 -9.47 8.01
N GLY A 152 -14.96 -9.66 8.65
CA GLY A 152 -14.11 -10.84 8.47
C GLY A 152 -13.18 -10.79 7.24
N ASP A 153 -13.16 -9.71 6.45
CA ASP A 153 -12.22 -9.58 5.31
C ASP A 153 -10.78 -9.61 5.81
N SER A 154 -10.46 -8.83 6.84
CA SER A 154 -9.12 -8.75 7.42
C SER A 154 -8.65 -10.11 7.96
N GLU A 155 -9.49 -10.80 8.72
CA GLU A 155 -9.17 -12.12 9.27
C GLU A 155 -8.92 -13.15 8.15
N ARG A 156 -9.74 -13.12 7.09
CA ARG A 156 -9.54 -14.02 5.94
C ARG A 156 -8.24 -13.70 5.21
N PHE A 157 -7.95 -12.42 5.01
CA PHE A 157 -6.77 -11.97 4.27
C PHE A 157 -5.48 -12.29 5.03
N PHE A 158 -5.35 -11.82 6.27
CA PHE A 158 -4.17 -12.08 7.09
C PHE A 158 -4.01 -13.56 7.43
N GLY A 159 -5.09 -14.26 7.79
CA GLY A 159 -5.08 -15.69 8.03
C GLY A 159 -4.76 -16.51 6.76
N GLY A 160 -5.18 -16.03 5.59
CA GLY A 160 -4.81 -16.60 4.29
C GLY A 160 -3.31 -16.51 4.03
N TYR A 161 -2.72 -15.37 4.33
CA TYR A 161 -1.27 -15.17 4.23
C TYR A 161 -0.52 -16.04 5.23
N ARG A 162 -0.95 -16.07 6.51
CA ARG A 162 -0.36 -16.88 7.58
C ARG A 162 -0.26 -18.36 7.19
N ARG A 163 -1.31 -18.92 6.58
CA ARG A 163 -1.32 -20.34 6.17
C ARG A 163 -0.27 -20.71 5.11
N ARG A 164 0.27 -19.72 4.39
CA ARG A 164 1.33 -19.92 3.38
C ARG A 164 2.74 -19.91 3.96
N LEU A 165 2.90 -19.39 5.19
CA LEU A 165 4.19 -19.31 5.86
C LEU A 165 4.54 -20.64 6.52
N ARG A 166 5.83 -21.01 6.48
CA ARG A 166 6.40 -22.13 7.24
C ARG A 166 7.07 -21.62 8.53
N SER A 167 7.58 -20.39 8.49
CA SER A 167 8.20 -19.70 9.61
C SER A 167 8.02 -18.18 9.45
N PRO A 168 8.27 -17.37 10.50
CA PRO A 168 8.28 -15.92 10.41
C PRO A 168 9.27 -15.36 9.38
N ASP A 169 10.34 -16.11 9.07
CA ASP A 169 11.35 -15.70 8.10
C ASP A 169 10.84 -15.72 6.65
N ASP A 170 9.75 -16.45 6.39
CA ASP A 170 9.11 -16.48 5.08
C ASP A 170 8.42 -15.16 4.70
N ILE A 171 8.09 -14.29 5.68
CA ILE A 171 7.39 -13.02 5.44
C ILE A 171 8.17 -12.17 4.45
N GLY A 172 7.54 -11.80 3.33
CA GLY A 172 8.13 -10.95 2.29
C GLY A 172 9.19 -11.62 1.41
N THR A 173 9.40 -12.92 1.54
CA THR A 173 10.29 -13.66 0.63
C THR A 173 9.60 -13.92 -0.72
N ALA A 174 10.36 -14.36 -1.73
CA ALA A 174 9.81 -14.73 -3.04
C ALA A 174 8.68 -15.78 -2.98
N ARG A 175 8.63 -16.58 -1.92
CA ARG A 175 7.57 -17.57 -1.68
C ARG A 175 6.30 -16.94 -1.12
N ALA A 176 6.41 -15.86 -0.38
CA ALA A 176 5.35 -15.23 0.35
C ALA A 176 5.46 -13.69 0.27
N THR A 177 5.46 -13.16 -0.95
CA THR A 177 5.55 -11.70 -1.19
C THR A 177 4.33 -10.94 -0.70
N GLY A 178 3.17 -11.58 -0.65
CA GLY A 178 1.88 -10.90 -0.40
C GLY A 178 1.27 -10.27 -1.66
N LEU A 179 2.01 -10.12 -2.74
CA LEU A 179 1.49 -9.59 -4.01
C LEU A 179 0.77 -10.67 -4.81
N SER A 180 -0.30 -10.30 -5.46
CA SER A 180 -0.96 -11.07 -6.52
C SER A 180 -0.31 -10.77 -7.88
N PRO A 181 -0.56 -11.60 -8.91
CA PRO A 181 -0.19 -11.26 -10.28
C PRO A 181 -0.87 -9.99 -10.79
N SER A 182 -2.04 -9.64 -10.28
CA SER A 182 -2.78 -8.42 -10.61
C SER A 182 -2.05 -7.19 -10.08
N ASP A 183 -1.65 -7.19 -8.80
CA ASP A 183 -0.88 -6.09 -8.21
C ASP A 183 0.37 -5.77 -9.04
N VAL A 184 1.09 -6.80 -9.49
CA VAL A 184 2.31 -6.63 -10.30
C VAL A 184 2.00 -6.07 -11.68
N ARG A 185 0.90 -6.50 -12.33
CA ARG A 185 0.50 -5.95 -13.64
C ARG A 185 0.08 -4.49 -13.54
N GLU A 186 -0.74 -4.15 -12.54
CA GLU A 186 -1.18 -2.77 -12.30
C GLU A 186 0.00 -1.85 -12.03
N LEU A 187 0.94 -2.30 -11.16
CA LEU A 187 2.15 -1.56 -10.91
C LEU A 187 2.92 -1.28 -12.20
N ARG A 188 3.18 -2.29 -13.01
CA ARG A 188 3.98 -2.14 -14.24
C ARG A 188 3.29 -1.27 -15.26
N GLY A 189 1.96 -1.41 -15.43
CA GLY A 189 1.18 -0.56 -16.31
C GLY A 189 1.13 0.91 -15.88
N LEU A 190 1.23 1.20 -14.59
CA LEU A 190 1.28 2.57 -14.07
C LEU A 190 2.58 3.29 -14.45
N TYR A 191 3.68 2.55 -14.66
CA TYR A 191 5.02 3.09 -14.94
C TYR A 191 5.46 2.86 -16.41
N GLU A 192 4.55 2.47 -17.31
CA GLU A 192 4.74 2.43 -18.76
C GLU A 192 4.48 3.81 -19.39
#